data_fd0b8fab0ba6a7322543f0c0837b36b3
#
_entry.id   fd0b8fab0ba6a7322543f0c0837b36b3
#
_cell.length_a   1.000
_cell.length_b   1.000
_cell.length_c   1.000
_cell.angle_alpha   90.00
_cell.angle_beta   90.00
_cell.angle_gamma   90.00
#
_symmetry.space_group_name_H-M   'P 1'
#
loop_
_entity.id
_entity.type
_entity.pdbx_description
1 polymer ?
#
loop_
_entity_poly.entity_id
_entity_poly.type
_entity_poly.pdbx_seq_one_letter_code
_entity_poly.pdbx_strand_id
1 'polypeptide(L)'
;HYLDLPIQHANDEILKRMGRRTTKQELIDIISKLRREIPDIALRTTLITGFPGETKEQHEELMEFVDEMEFDRLGVFTYSPEEDTAAARMEGQIEEEVKEERQAELMELQQEIAFDTAENMVGKEVLVMIEGKVADENAYVGRTYRDAPNVDGLIFVNTEEELMSGDFAKVKVSGAVDYDLIGGLI
;
A
#
# COMPACT_ATOMS: atom_id res chain seq x y z
N HIS A 1 -5.06 -11.07 -8.27
CA HIS A 1 -4.82 -9.77 -8.93
C HIS A 1 -4.16 -8.80 -7.94
N TYR A 2 -2.93 -9.12 -7.55
CA TYR A 2 -2.10 -8.32 -6.65
C TYR A 2 -0.74 -8.07 -7.32
N LEU A 3 -0.28 -6.82 -7.29
CA LEU A 3 1.02 -6.44 -7.83
C LEU A 3 1.72 -5.46 -6.87
N ASP A 4 2.92 -5.82 -6.42
CA ASP A 4 3.84 -4.90 -5.75
C ASP A 4 4.77 -4.27 -6.79
N LEU A 5 4.64 -2.95 -6.96
CA LEU A 5 5.39 -2.14 -7.91
C LEU A 5 6.14 -1.03 -7.18
N PRO A 6 7.35 -1.26 -6.65
CA PRO A 6 8.09 -0.28 -5.86
C PRO A 6 8.64 0.84 -6.77
N ILE A 7 7.89 1.94 -6.89
CA ILE A 7 8.25 3.07 -7.76
C ILE A 7 9.30 3.99 -7.15
N GLN A 8 9.41 4.06 -5.84
CA GLN A 8 10.35 4.83 -5.01
C GLN A 8 10.05 6.33 -4.95
N HIS A 9 9.70 6.97 -6.04
CA HIS A 9 9.34 8.39 -6.15
C HIS A 9 8.53 8.63 -7.43
N ALA A 10 7.91 9.82 -7.57
CA ALA A 10 7.19 10.22 -8.77
C ALA A 10 7.80 11.43 -9.51
N ASN A 11 8.65 12.21 -8.85
CA ASN A 11 9.32 13.34 -9.51
C ASN A 11 10.47 12.85 -10.42
N ASP A 12 10.48 13.30 -11.68
CA ASP A 12 11.43 12.84 -12.70
C ASP A 12 12.89 13.12 -12.35
N GLU A 13 13.16 14.26 -11.70
CA GLU A 13 14.53 14.63 -11.32
C GLU A 13 15.04 13.73 -10.18
N ILE A 14 14.20 13.46 -9.19
CA ILE A 14 14.54 12.57 -8.07
C ILE A 14 14.68 11.13 -8.59
N LEU A 15 13.78 10.64 -9.43
CA LEU A 15 13.89 9.32 -10.06
C LEU A 15 15.21 9.16 -10.81
N LYS A 16 15.60 10.16 -11.58
CA LYS A 16 16.89 10.17 -12.30
C LYS A 16 18.09 10.15 -11.34
N ARG A 17 18.03 10.91 -10.24
CA ARG A 17 19.08 10.91 -9.20
C ARG A 17 19.18 9.58 -8.47
N MET A 18 18.07 8.87 -8.29
CA MET A 18 18.01 7.50 -7.78
C MET A 18 18.53 6.46 -8.79
N GLY A 19 18.89 6.86 -10.01
CA GLY A 19 19.33 5.98 -11.09
C GLY A 19 18.18 5.23 -11.78
N ARG A 20 16.97 5.67 -11.59
CA ARG A 20 15.79 5.12 -12.26
C ARG A 20 15.62 5.71 -13.64
N ARG A 21 15.05 4.92 -14.55
CA ARG A 21 14.84 5.33 -15.95
C ARG A 21 13.40 5.68 -16.26
N THR A 22 12.47 5.32 -15.38
CA THR A 22 11.05 5.63 -15.50
C THR A 22 10.77 7.09 -15.17
N THR A 23 9.82 7.67 -15.89
CA THR A 23 9.30 9.02 -15.64
C THR A 23 7.94 8.96 -14.94
N LYS A 24 7.49 10.08 -14.36
CA LYS A 24 6.14 10.23 -13.78
C LYS A 24 5.06 9.80 -14.77
N GLN A 25 5.16 10.26 -16.02
CA GLN A 25 4.16 9.95 -17.05
C GLN A 25 4.12 8.44 -17.36
N GLU A 26 5.26 7.78 -17.46
CA GLU A 26 5.33 6.33 -17.67
C GLU A 26 4.73 5.56 -16.48
N LEU A 27 4.90 6.05 -15.24
CA LEU A 27 4.25 5.47 -14.06
C LEU A 27 2.72 5.62 -14.13
N ILE A 28 2.21 6.80 -14.47
CA ILE A 28 0.78 7.03 -14.67
C ILE A 28 0.22 6.10 -15.75
N ASP A 29 0.91 5.99 -16.88
CA ASP A 29 0.48 5.18 -18.02
C ASP A 29 0.40 3.68 -17.65
N ILE A 30 1.40 3.16 -16.92
CA ILE A 30 1.40 1.75 -16.52
C ILE A 30 0.33 1.44 -15.47
N ILE A 31 0.16 2.32 -14.47
CA ILE A 31 -0.87 2.17 -13.43
C ILE A 31 -2.27 2.21 -14.06
N SER A 32 -2.52 3.20 -14.92
CA SER A 32 -3.80 3.34 -15.64
C SER A 32 -4.08 2.14 -16.54
N LYS A 33 -3.06 1.62 -17.22
CA LYS A 33 -3.17 0.41 -18.03
C LYS A 33 -3.51 -0.81 -17.16
N LEU A 34 -2.82 -1.00 -16.05
CA LEU A 34 -3.07 -2.12 -15.14
C LEU A 34 -4.52 -2.12 -14.64
N ARG A 35 -5.03 -0.98 -14.19
CA ARG A 35 -6.42 -0.85 -13.72
C ARG A 35 -7.45 -1.05 -14.82
N ARG A 36 -7.17 -0.64 -16.04
CA ARG A 36 -8.06 -0.86 -17.19
C ARG A 36 -8.11 -2.34 -17.61
N GLU A 37 -6.96 -3.02 -17.62
CA GLU A 37 -6.87 -4.43 -18.07
C GLU A 37 -7.27 -5.41 -16.95
N ILE A 38 -7.10 -5.01 -15.68
CA ILE A 38 -7.39 -5.82 -14.49
C ILE A 38 -8.16 -4.93 -13.50
N PRO A 39 -9.48 -4.77 -13.65
CA PRO A 39 -10.27 -3.79 -12.89
C PRO A 39 -10.27 -3.99 -11.37
N ASP A 40 -9.98 -5.19 -10.88
CA ASP A 40 -9.93 -5.56 -9.47
C ASP A 40 -8.49 -5.68 -8.94
N ILE A 41 -7.50 -5.17 -9.66
CA ILE A 41 -6.10 -5.24 -9.23
C ILE A 41 -5.90 -4.45 -7.93
N ALA A 42 -5.23 -5.09 -6.98
CA ALA A 42 -4.69 -4.43 -5.81
C ALA A 42 -3.24 -4.01 -6.10
N LEU A 43 -2.97 -2.72 -6.04
CA LEU A 43 -1.65 -2.15 -6.29
C LEU A 43 -0.98 -1.77 -4.98
N ARG A 44 0.18 -2.39 -4.75
CA ARG A 44 1.09 -2.01 -3.68
C ARG A 44 2.27 -1.25 -4.26
N THR A 45 2.77 -0.25 -3.51
CA THR A 45 4.00 0.45 -3.86
C THR A 45 4.85 0.75 -2.63
N THR A 46 6.08 1.13 -2.88
CA THR A 46 7.04 1.61 -1.87
C THR A 46 7.64 2.91 -2.35
N LEU A 47 7.70 3.89 -1.44
CA LEU A 47 8.31 5.19 -1.67
C LEU A 47 9.49 5.42 -0.74
N ILE A 48 10.43 6.24 -1.20
CA ILE A 48 11.51 6.80 -0.38
C ILE A 48 11.37 8.32 -0.41
N THR A 49 11.18 8.91 0.74
CA THR A 49 11.15 10.36 0.92
C THR A 49 12.45 10.89 1.54
N GLY A 50 12.73 12.17 1.32
CA GLY A 50 13.95 12.79 1.85
C GLY A 50 15.23 12.33 1.14
N PHE A 51 15.13 11.91 -0.12
CA PHE A 51 16.31 11.61 -0.93
C PHE A 51 17.18 12.86 -1.12
N PRO A 52 18.53 12.76 -1.15
CA PRO A 52 19.39 13.92 -1.26
C PRO A 52 18.98 14.90 -2.36
N GLY A 53 18.72 16.16 -1.97
CA GLY A 53 18.28 17.24 -2.85
C GLY A 53 16.81 17.28 -3.21
N GLU A 54 15.96 16.44 -2.61
CA GLU A 54 14.50 16.54 -2.73
C GLU A 54 14.02 17.85 -2.12
N THR A 55 13.38 18.71 -2.93
CA THR A 55 12.81 19.98 -2.46
C THR A 55 11.42 19.77 -1.87
N LYS A 56 10.89 20.83 -1.23
CA LYS A 56 9.52 20.81 -0.72
C LYS A 56 8.50 20.63 -1.86
N GLU A 57 8.70 21.32 -2.96
CA GLU A 57 7.82 21.26 -4.14
C GLU A 57 7.83 19.85 -4.77
N GLN A 58 8.97 19.16 -4.75
CA GLN A 58 9.08 17.80 -5.24
C GLN A 58 8.40 16.78 -4.30
N HIS A 59 8.40 17.04 -3.00
CA HIS A 59 7.62 16.28 -2.04
C HIS A 59 6.10 16.53 -2.21
N GLU A 60 5.68 17.78 -2.37
CA GLU A 60 4.29 18.13 -2.67
C GLU A 60 3.81 17.46 -3.96
N GLU A 61 4.63 17.41 -5.01
CA GLU A 61 4.35 16.67 -6.24
C GLU A 61 4.19 15.16 -6.00
N LEU A 62 4.97 14.59 -5.08
CA LEU A 62 4.84 13.18 -4.70
C LEU A 62 3.52 12.93 -3.95
N MET A 63 3.12 13.83 -3.06
CA MET A 63 1.83 13.79 -2.37
C MET A 63 0.66 13.82 -3.37
N GLU A 64 0.67 14.76 -4.30
CA GLU A 64 -0.34 14.85 -5.36
C GLU A 64 -0.41 13.56 -6.20
N PHE A 65 0.73 12.99 -6.53
CA PHE A 65 0.78 11.72 -7.27
C PHE A 65 0.19 10.55 -6.47
N VAL A 66 0.43 10.46 -5.16
CA VAL A 66 -0.16 9.42 -4.30
C VAL A 66 -1.67 9.58 -4.22
N ASP A 67 -2.16 10.81 -4.06
CA ASP A 67 -3.58 11.15 -4.03
C ASP A 67 -4.28 10.79 -5.34
N GLU A 68 -3.69 11.13 -6.50
CA GLU A 68 -4.23 10.81 -7.81
C GLU A 68 -4.19 9.29 -8.12
N MET A 69 -3.16 8.60 -7.66
CA MET A 69 -2.97 7.17 -7.97
C MET A 69 -3.68 6.24 -7.00
N GLU A 70 -4.07 6.69 -5.81
CA GLU A 70 -4.86 5.92 -4.83
C GLU A 70 -4.38 4.46 -4.71
N PHE A 71 -3.13 4.26 -4.29
CA PHE A 71 -2.60 2.90 -4.11
C PHE A 71 -3.34 2.15 -3.00
N ASP A 72 -3.66 0.88 -3.23
CA ASP A 72 -4.32 0.04 -2.22
C ASP A 72 -3.45 -0.17 -0.99
N ARG A 73 -2.14 -0.25 -1.21
CA ARG A 73 -1.13 -0.41 -0.16
C ARG A 73 0.11 0.42 -0.49
N LEU A 74 0.63 1.11 0.49
CA LEU A 74 1.82 1.94 0.34
C LEU A 74 2.71 1.82 1.59
N GLY A 75 4.01 1.62 1.37
CA GLY A 75 5.03 1.78 2.40
C GLY A 75 5.92 2.98 2.09
N VAL A 76 6.16 3.84 3.06
CA VAL A 76 7.06 5.00 2.93
C VAL A 76 8.25 4.84 3.86
N PHE A 77 9.44 4.97 3.31
CA PHE A 77 10.69 4.93 4.06
C PHE A 77 11.41 6.28 3.94
N THR A 78 12.03 6.72 5.01
CA THR A 78 12.99 7.81 4.95
C THR A 78 14.27 7.34 4.27
N TYR A 79 14.89 8.20 3.47
CA TYR A 79 16.20 7.89 2.90
C TYR A 79 17.25 7.73 4.01
N SER A 80 17.93 6.59 4.02
CA SER A 80 19.08 6.29 4.89
C SER A 80 20.36 6.22 4.06
N PRO A 81 21.41 6.98 4.42
CA PRO A 81 22.68 6.93 3.71
C PRO A 81 23.44 5.64 4.04
N GLU A 82 23.63 4.77 3.05
CA GLU A 82 24.42 3.55 3.17
C GLU A 82 25.86 3.79 2.73
N GLU A 83 26.81 3.26 3.47
CA GLU A 83 28.25 3.37 3.15
C GLU A 83 28.52 2.91 1.71
N ASP A 84 29.45 3.58 1.06
CA ASP A 84 29.91 3.30 -0.32
C ASP A 84 28.89 3.50 -1.44
N THR A 85 27.67 3.97 -1.14
CA THR A 85 26.70 4.31 -2.19
C THR A 85 26.96 5.68 -2.81
N ALA A 86 26.52 5.86 -4.06
CA ALA A 86 26.58 7.16 -4.72
C ALA A 86 25.71 8.19 -3.98
N ALA A 87 24.54 7.79 -3.52
CA ALA A 87 23.58 8.65 -2.84
C ALA A 87 24.11 9.19 -1.50
N ALA A 88 24.88 8.40 -0.74
CA ALA A 88 25.50 8.87 0.51
C ALA A 88 26.53 9.99 0.30
N ARG A 89 27.09 10.09 -0.92
CA ARG A 89 28.07 11.13 -1.31
C ARG A 89 27.47 12.32 -2.04
N MET A 90 26.15 12.30 -2.27
CA MET A 90 25.46 13.43 -2.91
C MET A 90 25.37 14.62 -1.97
N GLU A 91 25.49 15.81 -2.55
CA GLU A 91 25.17 17.06 -1.86
C GLU A 91 23.67 17.18 -1.63
N GLY A 92 23.27 18.02 -0.66
CA GLY A 92 21.87 18.27 -0.35
C GLY A 92 21.25 17.16 0.48
N GLN A 93 22.01 16.54 1.37
CA GLN A 93 21.46 15.65 2.40
C GLN A 93 20.42 16.39 3.23
N ILE A 94 19.31 15.74 3.51
CA ILE A 94 18.15 16.33 4.20
C ILE A 94 18.22 15.92 5.67
N GLU A 95 17.88 16.88 6.55
CA GLU A 95 17.81 16.66 8.00
C GLU A 95 16.77 15.59 8.33
N GLU A 96 17.05 14.77 9.35
CA GLU A 96 16.21 13.63 9.72
C GLU A 96 14.78 14.06 10.08
N GLU A 97 14.63 15.15 10.83
CA GLU A 97 13.32 15.69 11.18
C GLU A 97 12.45 16.01 9.96
N VAL A 98 13.05 16.55 8.88
CA VAL A 98 12.32 16.83 7.63
C VAL A 98 11.92 15.55 6.90
N LYS A 99 12.75 14.53 6.93
CA LYS A 99 12.41 13.23 6.33
C LYS A 99 11.26 12.55 7.08
N GLU A 100 11.31 12.58 8.42
CA GLU A 100 10.26 12.01 9.27
C GLU A 100 8.93 12.76 9.08
N GLU A 101 8.95 14.10 8.98
CA GLU A 101 7.77 14.91 8.68
C GLU A 101 7.15 14.51 7.34
N ARG A 102 7.96 14.44 6.27
CA ARG A 102 7.49 14.04 4.94
C ARG A 102 6.97 12.61 4.90
N GLN A 103 7.59 11.70 5.64
CA GLN A 103 7.09 10.33 5.78
C GLN A 103 5.72 10.31 6.46
N ALA A 104 5.55 11.08 7.53
CA ALA A 104 4.30 11.16 8.26
C ALA A 104 3.17 11.71 7.38
N GLU A 105 3.42 12.78 6.61
CA GLU A 105 2.45 13.37 5.67
C GLU A 105 1.98 12.35 4.61
N LEU A 106 2.91 11.61 3.99
CA LEU A 106 2.59 10.56 3.02
C LEU A 106 1.81 9.40 3.65
N MET A 107 2.17 9.00 4.87
CA MET A 107 1.49 7.90 5.56
C MET A 107 0.09 8.31 6.04
N GLU A 108 -0.12 9.56 6.44
CA GLU A 108 -1.44 10.10 6.79
C GLU A 108 -2.37 10.12 5.56
N LEU A 109 -1.90 10.64 4.43
CA LEU A 109 -2.63 10.60 3.17
C LEU A 109 -2.98 9.16 2.76
N GLN A 110 -2.01 8.25 2.82
CA GLN A 110 -2.26 6.84 2.49
C GLN A 110 -3.25 6.17 3.44
N GLN A 111 -3.29 6.55 4.70
CA GLN A 111 -4.25 6.03 5.66
C GLN A 111 -5.69 6.40 5.25
N GLU A 112 -5.93 7.63 4.83
CA GLU A 112 -7.24 8.07 4.33
C GLU A 112 -7.65 7.25 3.09
N ILE A 113 -6.74 7.12 2.10
CA ILE A 113 -6.97 6.31 0.90
C ILE A 113 -7.26 4.85 1.24
N ALA A 114 -6.53 4.28 2.20
CA ALA A 114 -6.72 2.89 2.61
C ALA A 114 -8.07 2.66 3.28
N PHE A 115 -8.53 3.60 4.10
CA PHE A 115 -9.84 3.51 4.76
C PHE A 115 -10.98 3.60 3.75
N ASP A 116 -10.92 4.55 2.81
CA ASP A 116 -11.89 4.66 1.72
C ASP A 116 -11.90 3.40 0.84
N THR A 117 -10.74 2.85 0.56
CA THR A 117 -10.61 1.59 -0.19
C THR A 117 -11.24 0.41 0.56
N ALA A 118 -11.04 0.32 1.87
CA ALA A 118 -11.64 -0.72 2.72
C ALA A 118 -13.17 -0.56 2.80
N GLU A 119 -13.66 0.66 2.98
CA GLU A 119 -15.10 0.97 2.95
C GLU A 119 -15.75 0.59 1.61
N ASN A 120 -15.07 0.83 0.50
CA ASN A 120 -15.52 0.46 -0.85
C ASN A 120 -15.58 -1.07 -1.08
N MET A 121 -15.04 -1.88 -0.17
CA MET A 121 -15.20 -3.34 -0.20
C MET A 121 -16.49 -3.83 0.45
N VAL A 122 -17.17 -3.01 1.24
CA VAL A 122 -18.43 -3.39 1.90
C VAL A 122 -19.50 -3.79 0.88
N GLY A 123 -20.13 -4.91 1.10
CA GLY A 123 -21.13 -5.51 0.20
C GLY A 123 -20.55 -6.40 -0.90
N LYS A 124 -19.23 -6.38 -1.14
CA LYS A 124 -18.58 -7.26 -2.13
C LYS A 124 -18.39 -8.67 -1.59
N GLU A 125 -18.35 -9.63 -2.51
CA GLU A 125 -18.02 -11.02 -2.24
C GLU A 125 -16.53 -11.24 -2.56
N VAL A 126 -15.82 -11.84 -1.61
CA VAL A 126 -14.39 -12.13 -1.75
C VAL A 126 -14.08 -13.57 -1.38
N LEU A 127 -13.04 -14.12 -2.00
CA LEU A 127 -12.48 -15.41 -1.60
C LEU A 127 -11.41 -15.14 -0.53
N VAL A 128 -11.57 -15.77 0.62
CA VAL A 128 -10.71 -15.60 1.80
C VAL A 128 -9.96 -16.92 2.05
N MET A 129 -8.67 -16.84 2.23
CA MET A 129 -7.88 -17.94 2.78
C MET A 129 -7.86 -17.79 4.30
N ILE A 130 -8.38 -18.80 5.00
CA ILE A 130 -8.42 -18.83 6.47
C ILE A 130 -7.02 -19.10 7.01
N GLU A 131 -6.58 -18.28 7.96
CA GLU A 131 -5.29 -18.42 8.62
C GLU A 131 -5.40 -19.00 10.03
N GLY A 132 -6.50 -18.73 10.74
CA GLY A 132 -6.72 -19.25 12.06
C GLY A 132 -8.05 -18.86 12.68
N LYS A 133 -8.35 -19.46 13.83
CA LYS A 133 -9.52 -19.14 14.64
C LYS A 133 -9.18 -18.01 15.62
N VAL A 134 -10.11 -17.07 15.77
CA VAL A 134 -10.03 -16.06 16.83
C VAL A 134 -10.36 -16.72 18.17
N ALA A 135 -9.52 -16.49 19.18
CA ALA A 135 -9.70 -17.10 20.49
C ALA A 135 -11.02 -16.64 21.13
N ASP A 136 -11.77 -17.60 21.67
CA ASP A 136 -13.04 -17.38 22.39
C ASP A 136 -14.17 -16.72 21.58
N GLU A 137 -14.06 -16.71 20.22
CA GLU A 137 -15.08 -16.13 19.33
C GLU A 137 -15.52 -17.12 18.26
N ASN A 138 -16.73 -16.90 17.71
CA ASN A 138 -17.21 -17.60 16.51
C ASN A 138 -16.75 -16.84 15.26
N ALA A 139 -15.44 -16.64 15.16
CA ALA A 139 -14.81 -15.91 14.08
C ALA A 139 -13.46 -16.53 13.71
N TYR A 140 -13.08 -16.31 12.48
CA TYR A 140 -11.77 -16.69 11.92
C TYR A 140 -11.08 -15.47 11.35
N VAL A 141 -9.76 -15.47 11.40
CA VAL A 141 -8.93 -14.50 10.71
C VAL A 141 -8.44 -15.10 9.41
N GLY A 142 -8.43 -14.32 8.36
CA GLY A 142 -7.95 -14.70 7.05
C GLY A 142 -7.47 -13.50 6.25
N ARG A 143 -7.10 -13.75 5.02
CA ARG A 143 -6.70 -12.70 4.08
C ARG A 143 -7.30 -12.93 2.69
N THR A 144 -7.47 -11.84 1.97
CA THR A 144 -7.92 -11.85 0.58
C THR A 144 -6.72 -11.87 -0.38
N TYR A 145 -6.99 -11.90 -1.68
CA TYR A 145 -5.93 -11.75 -2.69
C TYR A 145 -5.26 -10.36 -2.66
N ARG A 146 -5.87 -9.39 -1.99
CA ARG A 146 -5.42 -8.00 -1.91
C ARG A 146 -4.32 -7.79 -0.86
N ASP A 147 -4.03 -8.80 -0.05
CA ASP A 147 -3.26 -8.65 1.17
C ASP A 147 -2.06 -9.59 1.19
N ALA A 148 -0.86 -9.02 1.35
CA ALA A 148 0.36 -9.79 1.55
C ALA A 148 0.40 -10.35 2.98
N PRO A 149 0.88 -11.61 3.17
CA PRO A 149 0.93 -12.24 4.48
C PRO A 149 1.78 -11.44 5.48
N ASN A 150 1.25 -11.20 6.67
CA ASN A 150 1.92 -10.50 7.78
C ASN A 150 2.38 -9.05 7.46
N VAL A 151 1.84 -8.43 6.43
CA VAL A 151 2.22 -7.08 5.99
C VAL A 151 1.00 -6.18 5.85
N ASP A 152 -0.04 -6.68 5.19
CA ASP A 152 -1.25 -5.91 4.89
C ASP A 152 -2.38 -6.27 5.86
N GLY A 153 -3.59 -5.75 5.62
CA GLY A 153 -4.77 -5.97 6.44
C GLY A 153 -5.27 -7.42 6.45
N LEU A 154 -6.19 -7.69 7.34
CA LEU A 154 -6.84 -8.97 7.54
C LEU A 154 -8.34 -8.88 7.23
N ILE A 155 -8.98 -10.03 7.16
CA ILE A 155 -10.44 -10.11 7.19
C ILE A 155 -10.90 -11.03 8.33
N PHE A 156 -11.82 -10.52 9.16
CA PHE A 156 -12.46 -11.29 10.22
C PHE A 156 -13.75 -11.90 9.67
N VAL A 157 -13.81 -13.23 9.66
CA VAL A 157 -14.93 -14.01 9.11
C VAL A 157 -15.79 -14.56 10.24
N ASN A 158 -16.96 -13.97 10.43
CA ASN A 158 -17.95 -14.44 11.41
C ASN A 158 -18.69 -15.66 10.87
N THR A 159 -18.60 -16.78 11.59
CA THR A 159 -19.32 -18.02 11.25
C THR A 159 -19.40 -18.98 12.43
N GLU A 160 -20.46 -19.79 12.47
CA GLU A 160 -20.58 -20.94 13.38
C GLU A 160 -20.03 -22.22 12.77
N GLU A 161 -19.70 -22.23 11.47
CA GLU A 161 -19.09 -23.37 10.79
C GLU A 161 -17.64 -23.55 11.23
N GLU A 162 -17.21 -24.80 11.33
CA GLU A 162 -15.80 -25.10 11.61
C GLU A 162 -14.97 -25.01 10.33
N LEU A 163 -13.99 -24.11 10.35
CA LEU A 163 -13.01 -23.92 9.29
C LEU A 163 -11.60 -24.29 9.78
N MET A 164 -10.76 -24.73 8.86
CA MET A 164 -9.35 -25.02 9.14
C MET A 164 -8.44 -23.97 8.50
N SER A 165 -7.28 -23.79 9.11
CA SER A 165 -6.20 -22.98 8.48
C SER A 165 -5.83 -23.57 7.12
N GLY A 166 -5.82 -22.73 6.09
CA GLY A 166 -5.60 -23.09 4.70
C GLY A 166 -6.88 -23.30 3.88
N ASP A 167 -8.05 -23.35 4.51
CA ASP A 167 -9.33 -23.40 3.79
C ASP A 167 -9.58 -22.10 3.02
N PHE A 168 -10.29 -22.23 1.90
CA PHE A 168 -10.79 -21.09 1.13
C PHE A 168 -12.29 -20.98 1.29
N ALA A 169 -12.74 -19.82 1.78
CA ALA A 169 -14.15 -19.53 2.03
C ALA A 169 -14.63 -18.32 1.21
N LYS A 170 -15.84 -18.39 0.70
CA LYS A 170 -16.51 -17.22 0.12
C LYS A 170 -17.13 -16.40 1.22
N VAL A 171 -16.81 -15.12 1.25
CA VAL A 171 -17.21 -14.18 2.32
C VAL A 171 -17.83 -12.95 1.71
N LYS A 172 -18.95 -12.53 2.25
CA LYS A 172 -19.54 -11.22 1.96
C LYS A 172 -19.01 -10.23 2.98
N VAL A 173 -18.35 -9.18 2.52
CA VAL A 173 -17.86 -8.10 3.38
C VAL A 173 -19.04 -7.32 3.92
N SER A 174 -19.12 -7.20 5.23
CA SER A 174 -20.20 -6.49 5.95
C SER A 174 -19.74 -5.19 6.61
N GLY A 175 -18.44 -4.99 6.76
CA GLY A 175 -17.87 -3.80 7.36
C GLY A 175 -16.35 -3.71 7.14
N ALA A 176 -15.81 -2.54 7.45
CA ALA A 176 -14.41 -2.24 7.50
C ALA A 176 -14.07 -1.54 8.81
N VAL A 177 -12.90 -1.81 9.37
CA VAL A 177 -12.38 -1.15 10.58
C VAL A 177 -10.89 -0.93 10.35
N ASP A 178 -10.49 0.32 10.25
CA ASP A 178 -9.14 0.72 9.90
C ASP A 178 -8.68 0.04 8.59
N TYR A 179 -7.65 -0.79 8.63
CA TYR A 179 -7.12 -1.53 7.48
C TYR A 179 -7.79 -2.89 7.25
N ASP A 180 -8.62 -3.34 8.18
CA ASP A 180 -9.18 -4.68 8.23
C ASP A 180 -10.62 -4.72 7.75
N LEU A 181 -11.02 -5.87 7.22
CA LEU A 181 -12.38 -6.14 6.78
C LEU A 181 -13.10 -7.06 7.77
N ILE A 182 -14.43 -6.96 7.79
CA ILE A 182 -15.30 -7.87 8.53
C ILE A 182 -16.31 -8.45 7.55
N GLY A 183 -16.61 -9.75 7.66
CA GLY A 183 -17.58 -10.40 6.80
C GLY A 183 -18.14 -11.68 7.39
N GLY A 184 -19.07 -12.29 6.67
CA GLY A 184 -19.66 -13.58 6.99
C GLY A 184 -19.66 -14.52 5.80
N LEU A 185 -19.70 -15.83 6.05
CA LEU A 185 -19.81 -16.84 5.00
C LEU A 185 -21.08 -16.66 4.16
N ILE A 186 -20.98 -17.03 2.88
CA ILE A 186 -22.11 -17.12 1.91
C ILE A 186 -22.17 -18.48 1.25
#